data_19e679f83efaaca852dab4dd7adff76a
#
_entry.id   19e679f83efaaca852dab4dd7adff76a
#
_cell.length_a   1.000
_cell.length_b   1.000
_cell.length_c   1.000
_cell.angle_alpha   90.00
_cell.angle_beta   90.00
_cell.angle_gamma   90.00
#
_symmetry.space_group_name_H-M   'P 1'
#
loop_
_entity.id
_entity.type
_entity.pdbx_description
1 polymer ?
#
loop_
_entity_poly.entity_id
_entity_poly.type
_entity_poly.pdbx_seq_one_letter_code
_entity_poly.pdbx_strand_id
1 'polypeptide(L)'
;MIEYYMGLNLTNLTLPNFVGSMPVDHELQLRTPLDVGWGNWINFDHNFVGKEALQKAVDESKYTVVMEWNSESVLSVYRAQFDKDKTVTTMEWGEDFSNNRGSNEYHSDAILNKDGDIIGISSGRMFSPYYRKSVV
;
A
#
# COMPACT_ATOMS: atom_id res chain seq x y z
N MET A 1 -18.53 9.79 -0.49
CA MET A 1 -19.01 9.03 -1.67
C MET A 1 -18.93 7.53 -1.46
N ILE A 2 -17.81 6.98 -1.01
CA ILE A 2 -17.66 5.54 -0.69
C ILE A 2 -18.64 5.10 0.40
N GLU A 3 -18.78 5.88 1.47
CA GLU A 3 -19.74 5.60 2.57
C GLU A 3 -21.19 5.55 2.10
N TYR A 4 -21.56 6.40 1.14
CA TYR A 4 -22.87 6.37 0.54
C TYR A 4 -23.16 5.07 -0.21
N TYR A 5 -22.18 4.58 -0.96
CA TYR A 5 -22.29 3.29 -1.66
C TYR A 5 -22.30 2.10 -0.71
N MET A 6 -21.57 2.17 0.40
CA MET A 6 -21.62 1.15 1.46
C MET A 6 -23.01 1.03 2.08
N GLY A 7 -23.71 2.16 2.28
CA GLY A 7 -25.06 2.17 2.84
C GLY A 7 -26.16 1.66 1.90
N LEU A 8 -25.91 1.66 0.60
CA LEU A 8 -26.89 1.26 -0.41
C LEU A 8 -26.96 -0.24 -0.69
N ASN A 9 -26.13 -1.04 -0.01
CA ASN A 9 -26.14 -2.50 -0.16
C ASN A 9 -26.12 -2.96 -1.64
N LEU A 10 -25.35 -2.25 -2.46
CA LEU A 10 -25.19 -2.57 -3.87
C LEU A 10 -24.39 -3.87 -3.95
N THR A 11 -25.09 -4.97 -3.99
CA THR A 11 -24.60 -6.35 -3.91
C THR A 11 -23.56 -6.73 -4.97
N ASN A 12 -23.30 -5.85 -5.91
CA ASN A 12 -22.30 -6.04 -6.96
C ASN A 12 -21.07 -5.12 -6.83
N LEU A 13 -21.08 -4.21 -5.86
CA LEU A 13 -19.87 -3.46 -5.48
C LEU A 13 -19.19 -4.25 -4.36
N THR A 14 -18.35 -5.15 -4.75
CA THR A 14 -17.45 -5.81 -3.81
C THR A 14 -16.54 -4.74 -3.24
N LEU A 15 -16.65 -4.54 -1.93
CA LEU A 15 -15.74 -3.64 -1.22
C LEU A 15 -14.32 -4.17 -1.34
N PRO A 16 -13.32 -3.29 -1.46
CA PRO A 16 -11.94 -3.71 -1.46
C PRO A 16 -11.66 -4.53 -0.19
N ASN A 17 -11.18 -5.74 -0.39
CA ASN A 17 -10.70 -6.61 0.67
C ASN A 17 -9.20 -6.41 0.79
N PHE A 18 -8.75 -5.83 1.89
CA PHE A 18 -7.34 -5.67 2.16
C PHE A 18 -6.79 -6.96 2.76
N VAL A 19 -5.79 -7.51 2.09
CA VAL A 19 -5.04 -8.70 2.54
C VAL A 19 -3.58 -8.31 2.74
N GLY A 20 -2.92 -8.94 3.70
CA GLY A 20 -1.52 -8.67 4.00
C GLY A 20 -1.29 -8.49 5.49
N SER A 21 -0.11 -8.01 5.85
CA SER A 21 0.31 -7.85 7.26
C SER A 21 -0.15 -6.54 7.89
N MET A 22 -0.71 -5.61 7.10
CA MET A 22 -1.22 -4.36 7.63
C MET A 22 -2.50 -4.58 8.41
N PRO A 23 -2.62 -4.09 9.66
CA PRO A 23 -3.86 -4.13 10.39
C PRO A 23 -4.99 -3.44 9.62
N VAL A 24 -6.18 -4.02 9.64
CA VAL A 24 -7.38 -3.40 9.07
C VAL A 24 -7.84 -2.31 10.03
N ASP A 25 -7.27 -1.13 9.88
CA ASP A 25 -7.62 0.06 10.64
C ASP A 25 -8.17 1.10 9.68
N HIS A 26 -9.35 1.62 9.99
CA HIS A 26 -10.04 2.61 9.16
C HIS A 26 -9.18 3.88 8.99
N GLU A 27 -8.50 4.34 10.03
CA GLU A 27 -7.65 5.52 9.96
C GLU A 27 -6.44 5.32 9.04
N LEU A 28 -5.88 4.11 9.03
CA LEU A 28 -4.75 3.76 8.15
C LEU A 28 -5.13 3.66 6.67
N GLN A 29 -6.40 3.52 6.38
CA GLN A 29 -6.92 3.49 5.00
C GLN A 29 -7.18 4.89 4.44
N LEU A 30 -7.33 5.89 5.29
CA LEU A 30 -7.54 7.27 4.87
C LEU A 30 -6.22 7.91 4.45
N ARG A 31 -6.27 8.71 3.40
CA ARG A 31 -5.13 9.46 2.89
C ARG A 31 -5.52 10.91 2.68
N THR A 32 -4.64 11.79 3.09
CA THR A 32 -4.75 13.19 2.75
C THR A 32 -4.15 13.45 1.36
N PRO A 33 -4.48 14.56 0.71
CA PRO A 33 -3.80 14.95 -0.53
C PRO A 33 -2.28 15.06 -0.40
N LEU A 34 -1.79 15.36 0.81
CA LEU A 34 -0.35 15.44 1.09
C LEU A 34 0.29 14.05 1.05
N ASP A 35 -0.36 13.05 1.65
CA ASP A 35 0.15 11.68 1.70
C ASP A 35 0.29 11.05 0.30
N VAL A 36 -0.52 11.49 -0.65
CA VAL A 36 -0.48 11.03 -2.05
C VAL A 36 0.34 11.94 -2.98
N GLY A 37 1.11 12.87 -2.40
CA GLY A 37 2.03 13.73 -3.15
C GLY A 37 1.39 14.89 -3.90
N TRP A 38 0.14 15.24 -3.58
CA TRP A 38 -0.59 16.35 -4.23
C TRP A 38 -0.41 17.69 -3.53
N GLY A 39 0.57 17.79 -2.62
CA GLY A 39 0.82 19.02 -1.86
C GLY A 39 1.03 20.26 -2.74
N ASN A 40 1.69 20.13 -3.87
CA ASN A 40 1.92 21.23 -4.80
C ASN A 40 0.64 21.75 -5.50
N TRP A 41 -0.47 21.03 -5.40
CA TRP A 41 -1.74 21.41 -6.01
C TRP A 41 -2.65 22.11 -5.02
N ILE A 42 -2.24 22.17 -3.75
CA ILE A 42 -3.02 22.81 -2.69
C ILE A 42 -2.66 24.29 -2.65
N ASN A 43 -3.66 25.12 -2.86
CA ASN A 43 -3.50 26.57 -2.69
C ASN A 43 -4.11 27.01 -1.35
N PHE A 44 -3.27 27.48 -0.45
CA PHE A 44 -3.68 27.98 0.85
C PHE A 44 -4.06 29.47 0.87
N ASP A 45 -4.00 30.17 -0.28
CA ASP A 45 -4.29 31.61 -0.33
C ASP A 45 -5.79 31.93 -0.30
N HIS A 46 -6.65 30.92 -0.35
CA HIS A 46 -8.09 31.07 -0.22
C HIS A 46 -8.65 30.25 0.93
N ASN A 47 -9.89 30.54 1.32
CA ASN A 47 -10.57 29.80 2.37
C ASN A 47 -11.29 28.57 1.79
N PHE A 48 -11.12 27.44 2.46
CA PHE A 48 -11.82 26.19 2.19
C PHE A 48 -12.01 25.37 3.45
N VAL A 49 -12.95 24.45 3.43
CA VAL A 49 -13.23 23.55 4.56
C VAL A 49 -12.03 22.64 4.79
N GLY A 50 -11.52 22.64 6.03
CA GLY A 50 -10.36 21.82 6.41
C GLY A 50 -8.99 22.49 6.18
N LYS A 51 -8.94 23.75 5.77
CA LYS A 51 -7.68 24.47 5.54
C LYS A 51 -6.73 24.40 6.74
N GLU A 52 -7.23 24.70 7.94
CA GLU A 52 -6.40 24.70 9.16
C GLU A 52 -5.86 23.30 9.48
N ALA A 53 -6.72 22.29 9.36
CA ALA A 53 -6.33 20.90 9.57
C ALA A 53 -5.26 20.46 8.56
N LEU A 54 -5.42 20.85 7.28
CA LEU A 54 -4.46 20.52 6.25
C LEU A 54 -3.14 21.27 6.39
N GLN A 55 -3.17 22.53 6.83
CA GLN A 55 -1.96 23.30 7.15
C GLN A 55 -1.16 22.64 8.28
N LYS A 56 -1.85 22.16 9.32
CA LYS A 56 -1.20 21.42 10.40
C LYS A 56 -0.61 20.10 9.90
N ALA A 57 -1.29 19.42 9.00
CA ALA A 57 -0.85 18.15 8.45
C ALA A 57 0.38 18.28 7.53
N VAL A 58 0.72 19.47 7.03
CA VAL A 58 1.92 19.69 6.20
C VAL A 58 3.19 19.25 6.93
N ASP A 59 3.30 19.57 8.22
CA ASP A 59 4.48 19.24 9.03
C ASP A 59 4.53 17.76 9.44
N GLU A 60 3.38 17.09 9.41
CA GLU A 60 3.22 15.68 9.83
C GLU A 60 3.03 14.75 8.61
N SER A 61 3.14 15.29 7.40
CA SER A 61 2.81 14.54 6.18
C SER A 61 3.73 13.34 5.96
N LYS A 62 3.12 12.25 5.54
CA LYS A 62 3.81 11.07 5.05
C LYS A 62 4.18 11.27 3.58
N TYR A 63 5.22 10.61 3.15
CA TYR A 63 5.69 10.70 1.77
C TYR A 63 5.57 9.36 1.09
N THR A 64 5.15 9.38 -0.16
CA THR A 64 5.30 8.21 -1.02
C THR A 64 6.76 8.09 -1.42
N VAL A 65 7.37 6.96 -1.09
CA VAL A 65 8.76 6.67 -1.41
C VAL A 65 8.85 5.34 -2.13
N VAL A 66 9.88 5.20 -2.93
CA VAL A 66 10.23 3.91 -3.52
C VAL A 66 11.30 3.27 -2.62
N MET A 67 11.02 2.08 -2.13
CA MET A 67 11.96 1.32 -1.33
C MET A 67 12.55 0.17 -2.13
N GLU A 68 13.79 -0.12 -1.86
CA GLU A 68 14.52 -1.21 -2.48
C GLU A 68 14.51 -2.43 -1.56
N TRP A 69 14.13 -3.57 -2.12
CA TRP A 69 14.25 -4.83 -1.43
C TRP A 69 15.71 -5.29 -1.34
N ASN A 70 16.08 -5.87 -0.23
CA ASN A 70 17.38 -6.51 -0.10
C ASN A 70 17.47 -7.68 -1.09
N SER A 71 18.40 -7.59 -2.04
CA SER A 71 18.52 -8.55 -3.13
C SER A 71 18.86 -9.96 -2.64
N GLU A 72 19.68 -10.09 -1.59
CA GLU A 72 20.01 -11.40 -1.01
C GLU A 72 18.80 -12.05 -0.35
N SER A 73 17.96 -11.26 0.31
CA SER A 73 16.71 -11.76 0.88
C SER A 73 15.75 -12.24 -0.22
N VAL A 74 15.63 -11.49 -1.30
CA VAL A 74 14.81 -11.88 -2.48
C VAL A 74 15.35 -13.20 -3.07
N LEU A 75 16.66 -13.28 -3.31
CA LEU A 75 17.30 -14.49 -3.84
C LEU A 75 17.14 -15.69 -2.91
N SER A 76 17.16 -15.47 -1.58
CA SER A 76 16.99 -16.56 -0.62
C SER A 76 15.60 -17.19 -0.70
N VAL A 77 14.55 -16.39 -0.92
CA VAL A 77 13.20 -16.88 -1.13
C VAL A 77 13.10 -17.68 -2.43
N TYR A 78 13.63 -17.16 -3.53
CA TYR A 78 13.64 -17.90 -4.80
C TYR A 78 14.42 -19.21 -4.71
N ARG A 79 15.57 -19.23 -4.04
CA ARG A 79 16.32 -20.48 -3.80
C ARG A 79 15.51 -21.48 -2.98
N ALA A 80 14.79 -21.01 -1.96
CA ALA A 80 13.98 -21.87 -1.11
C ALA A 80 12.80 -22.53 -1.86
N GLN A 81 12.31 -21.94 -2.94
CA GLN A 81 11.26 -22.54 -3.78
C GLN A 81 11.71 -23.84 -4.47
N PHE A 82 13.01 -24.03 -4.68
CA PHE A 82 13.58 -25.24 -5.27
C PHE A 82 14.03 -26.26 -4.21
N ASP A 83 13.88 -25.94 -2.93
CA ASP A 83 14.23 -26.80 -1.82
C ASP A 83 13.00 -27.58 -1.36
N LYS A 84 13.02 -28.90 -1.53
CA LYS A 84 11.86 -29.76 -1.23
C LYS A 84 11.51 -29.81 0.27
N ASP A 85 12.47 -29.46 1.14
CA ASP A 85 12.31 -29.49 2.57
C ASP A 85 11.79 -28.16 3.12
N LYS A 86 11.57 -27.18 2.26
CA LYS A 86 11.10 -25.84 2.64
C LYS A 86 9.75 -25.54 1.99
N THR A 87 8.84 -25.05 2.80
CA THR A 87 7.57 -24.50 2.31
C THR A 87 7.67 -22.98 2.31
N VAL A 88 7.71 -22.39 1.12
CA VAL A 88 7.72 -20.94 0.93
C VAL A 88 6.64 -20.55 -0.07
N THR A 89 6.03 -19.41 0.19
CA THR A 89 5.12 -18.79 -0.77
C THR A 89 5.93 -18.11 -1.87
N THR A 90 5.43 -18.15 -3.09
CA THR A 90 6.06 -17.44 -4.20
C THR A 90 6.05 -15.93 -3.94
N MET A 91 7.10 -15.25 -4.38
CA MET A 91 7.17 -13.79 -4.32
C MET A 91 6.45 -13.12 -5.49
N GLU A 92 5.88 -13.88 -6.39
CA GLU A 92 5.09 -13.35 -7.49
C GLU A 92 3.83 -12.70 -6.93
N TRP A 93 3.37 -11.66 -7.59
CA TRP A 93 2.03 -11.14 -7.34
C TRP A 93 1.09 -12.34 -7.40
N GLY A 94 0.29 -12.49 -6.34
CA GLY A 94 -0.75 -13.49 -6.33
C GLY A 94 -1.46 -13.36 -7.66
N GLU A 95 -1.42 -14.38 -8.41
CA GLU A 95 -1.49 -14.54 -9.86
C GLU A 95 -2.48 -13.71 -10.60
N ASP A 96 -3.23 -12.86 -10.00
CA ASP A 96 -4.36 -12.48 -10.77
C ASP A 96 -4.89 -11.09 -10.60
N PHE A 97 -4.07 -10.14 -10.98
CA PHE A 97 -4.69 -8.97 -11.61
C PHE A 97 -5.44 -9.35 -12.91
N SER A 98 -5.09 -10.45 -13.56
CA SER A 98 -5.70 -10.83 -14.83
C SER A 98 -6.83 -11.84 -14.70
N ASN A 99 -6.81 -12.72 -13.72
CA ASN A 99 -7.80 -13.78 -13.56
C ASN A 99 -8.79 -13.52 -12.42
N ASN A 100 -8.47 -12.59 -11.55
CA ASN A 100 -9.35 -12.27 -10.44
C ASN A 100 -10.44 -11.27 -10.82
N ARG A 101 -11.14 -11.56 -11.90
CA ARG A 101 -12.31 -10.76 -12.33
C ARG A 101 -13.44 -10.71 -11.30
N GLY A 102 -13.17 -11.04 -10.06
CA GLY A 102 -14.16 -11.06 -8.98
C GLY A 102 -13.61 -10.84 -7.59
N SER A 103 -12.30 -10.86 -7.35
CA SER A 103 -11.75 -10.52 -6.05
C SER A 103 -11.22 -9.08 -6.08
N ASN A 104 -11.80 -8.24 -5.25
CA ASN A 104 -11.30 -6.91 -4.98
C ASN A 104 -10.25 -6.97 -3.84
N GLU A 105 -9.28 -7.88 -3.96
CA GLU A 105 -8.21 -8.00 -2.99
C GLU A 105 -7.11 -7.00 -3.30
N TYR A 106 -6.77 -6.22 -2.28
CA TYR A 106 -5.68 -5.26 -2.34
C TYR A 106 -4.65 -5.65 -1.29
N HIS A 107 -3.45 -5.97 -1.74
CA HIS A 107 -2.36 -6.28 -0.82
C HIS A 107 -1.87 -5.02 -0.13
N SER A 108 -1.79 -5.09 1.20
CA SER A 108 -1.33 -4.00 2.04
C SER A 108 -0.47 -4.56 3.17
N ASP A 109 0.81 -4.30 3.10
CA ASP A 109 1.78 -4.80 4.07
C ASP A 109 2.35 -3.67 4.93
N ALA A 110 2.52 -3.95 6.22
CA ALA A 110 3.12 -3.02 7.15
C ALA A 110 4.63 -2.92 6.93
N ILE A 111 5.13 -1.68 6.88
CA ILE A 111 6.55 -1.40 6.89
C ILE A 111 6.94 -1.09 8.33
N LEU A 112 7.89 -1.85 8.84
CA LEU A 112 8.34 -1.74 10.23
C LEU A 112 9.72 -1.09 10.30
N ASN A 113 9.94 -0.31 11.37
CA ASN A 113 11.28 0.12 11.76
C ASN A 113 12.03 -1.02 12.47
N LYS A 114 13.26 -0.74 12.93
CA LYS A 114 14.08 -1.74 13.65
C LYS A 114 13.50 -2.15 15.01
N ASP A 115 12.65 -1.30 15.58
CA ASP A 115 12.02 -1.50 16.88
C ASP A 115 10.70 -2.26 16.76
N GLY A 116 10.23 -2.48 15.53
CA GLY A 116 8.98 -3.18 15.21
C GLY A 116 7.76 -2.28 15.08
N ASP A 117 7.94 -0.96 15.12
CA ASP A 117 6.84 -0.02 14.95
C ASP A 117 6.47 0.13 13.48
N ILE A 118 5.18 0.27 13.22
CA ILE A 118 4.67 0.52 11.86
C ILE A 118 4.99 1.97 11.48
N ILE A 119 5.82 2.13 10.45
CA ILE A 119 6.23 3.43 9.92
C ILE A 119 5.68 3.72 8.54
N GLY A 120 5.04 2.76 7.91
CA GLY A 120 4.50 2.94 6.58
C GLY A 120 3.69 1.75 6.10
N ILE A 121 3.18 1.88 4.89
CA ILE A 121 2.39 0.87 4.20
C ILE A 121 3.00 0.63 2.83
N SER A 122 3.14 -0.63 2.49
CA SER A 122 3.50 -1.10 1.16
C SER A 122 2.27 -1.66 0.46
N SER A 123 1.97 -1.21 -0.73
CA SER A 123 0.79 -1.66 -1.49
C SER A 123 1.15 -2.40 -2.78
N GLY A 124 2.41 -2.65 -3.02
CA GLY A 124 2.82 -3.31 -4.24
C GLY A 124 4.28 -3.67 -4.25
N ARG A 125 4.66 -4.45 -5.24
CA ARG A 125 6.05 -4.79 -5.52
C ARG A 125 6.22 -4.99 -7.01
N MET A 126 7.38 -4.63 -7.52
CA MET A 126 7.73 -4.89 -8.91
C MET A 126 9.24 -5.03 -9.06
N PHE A 127 9.65 -5.73 -10.11
CA PHE A 127 11.04 -5.67 -10.53
C PHE A 127 11.24 -4.45 -11.43
N SER A 128 12.17 -3.58 -11.06
CA SER A 128 12.57 -2.45 -11.88
C SER A 128 13.73 -2.84 -12.78
N PRO A 129 13.55 -2.96 -14.09
CA PRO A 129 14.65 -3.26 -15.00
C PRO A 129 15.66 -2.12 -15.07
N TYR A 130 15.24 -0.89 -14.76
CA TYR A 130 16.11 0.29 -14.73
C TYR A 130 17.11 0.22 -13.58
N TYR A 131 16.62 -0.04 -12.37
CA TYR A 131 17.47 -0.19 -11.19
C TYR A 131 18.03 -1.61 -11.03
N ARG A 132 17.52 -2.60 -11.77
CA ARG A 132 17.82 -4.02 -11.65
C ARG A 132 17.59 -4.56 -10.23
N LYS A 133 16.51 -4.12 -9.61
CA LYS A 133 16.13 -4.44 -8.23
C LYS A 133 14.63 -4.60 -8.10
N SER A 134 14.22 -5.39 -7.11
CA SER A 134 12.83 -5.40 -6.68
C SER A 134 12.58 -4.17 -5.83
N VAL A 135 11.51 -3.45 -6.14
CA VAL A 135 11.09 -2.21 -5.47
C VAL A 135 9.64 -2.31 -5.02
N VAL A 136 9.30 -1.50 -4.05
CA VAL A 136 7.95 -1.32 -3.52
C VAL A 136 7.70 0.16 -3.27
#